data_0ae16849ba56d4a8d617522f086b1a34
#
_entry.id   0ae16849ba56d4a8d617522f086b1a34
#
_cell.length_a   1.000
_cell.length_b   1.000
_cell.length_c   1.000
_cell.angle_alpha   90.00
_cell.angle_beta   90.00
_cell.angle_gamma   90.00
#
_symmetry.space_group_name_H-M   'P 1'
#
loop_
_entity.id
_entity.type
_entity.pdbx_description
1 polymer ?
#
loop_
_entity_poly.entity_id
_entity_poly.type
_entity_poly.pdbx_seq_one_letter_code
_entity_poly.pdbx_strand_id
1 'polypeptide(L)'
;MSTSKALTDCIKSFLSACDVPLEKSTYLETGLLKGDSVQLALDLNFKKIISIDIDKSAIDNANQRFKNDVLDSRVLLVQGDSQKKIKEIFDQSINIIYLDAHNNDVDEETIAPLENEIKFLLDNVNEKQLIIIDDYIKIKNSYLFENNDKSWKSKLSYKKLKEIISYKGLNIFEIFSSSGTNCHLLLTKNKNFRIEKILFLRNLINRFISIKFYYKKNYFRFMFKKLIIFLL
;
A
#
# COMPACT_ATOMS: atom_id res chain seq x y z
N MET A 1 12.72 -1.20 -4.87
CA MET A 1 11.82 -0.08 -4.46
C MET A 1 12.36 0.56 -3.21
N SER A 2 12.63 1.84 -3.16
CA SER A 2 12.92 2.48 -1.87
C SER A 2 11.60 2.82 -1.23
N THR A 3 11.12 1.96 -0.35
CA THR A 3 9.98 2.30 0.52
C THR A 3 10.32 3.62 1.19
N SER A 4 9.48 4.62 1.03
CA SER A 4 9.84 5.95 1.48
C SER A 4 9.97 5.94 3.00
N LYS A 5 11.00 6.64 3.53
CA LYS A 5 11.14 6.86 4.98
C LYS A 5 9.82 7.34 5.59
N ALA A 6 9.02 8.10 4.82
CA ALA A 6 7.71 8.57 5.24
C ALA A 6 6.72 7.43 5.53
N LEU A 7 6.69 6.38 4.71
CA LEU A 7 5.84 5.21 4.95
C LEU A 7 6.29 4.45 6.20
N THR A 8 7.59 4.22 6.33
CA THR A 8 8.17 3.57 7.52
C THR A 8 7.80 4.31 8.81
N ASP A 9 7.94 5.64 8.81
CA ASP A 9 7.58 6.47 9.97
C ASP A 9 6.07 6.42 10.26
N CYS A 10 5.21 6.37 9.21
CA CYS A 10 3.77 6.18 9.38
C CYS A 10 3.43 4.83 10.01
N ILE A 11 4.07 3.74 9.57
CA ILE A 11 3.87 2.39 10.13
C ILE A 11 4.23 2.40 11.63
N LYS A 12 5.39 2.92 11.99
CA LYS A 12 5.84 3.03 13.39
C LYS A 12 4.88 3.86 14.24
N SER A 13 4.48 5.02 13.73
CA SER A 13 3.53 5.91 14.40
C SER A 13 2.15 5.26 14.60
N PHE A 14 1.68 4.50 13.59
CA PHE A 14 0.42 3.77 13.71
C PHE A 14 0.49 2.67 14.78
N LEU A 15 1.52 1.84 14.77
CA LEU A 15 1.69 0.77 15.76
C LEU A 15 1.82 1.33 17.17
N SER A 16 2.57 2.44 17.33
CA SER A 16 2.64 3.17 18.61
C SER A 16 1.28 3.66 19.08
N ALA A 17 0.46 4.20 18.17
CA ALA A 17 -0.90 4.67 18.49
C ALA A 17 -1.86 3.53 18.86
N CYS A 18 -1.50 2.30 18.54
CA CYS A 18 -2.25 1.07 18.89
C CYS A 18 -1.68 0.34 20.11
N ASP A 19 -0.61 0.86 20.75
CA ASP A 19 0.16 0.18 21.79
C ASP A 19 0.66 -1.21 21.37
N VAL A 20 1.03 -1.36 20.09
CA VAL A 20 1.56 -2.60 19.53
C VAL A 20 3.04 -2.43 19.20
N PRO A 21 3.96 -3.07 19.95
CA PRO A 21 5.37 -3.05 19.60
C PRO A 21 5.64 -3.77 18.26
N LEU A 22 6.61 -3.27 17.48
CA LEU A 22 7.00 -3.87 16.19
C LEU A 22 7.34 -5.35 16.32
N GLU A 23 8.13 -5.68 17.35
CA GLU A 23 8.55 -7.06 17.65
C GLU A 23 7.42 -7.99 18.11
N LYS A 24 6.19 -7.48 18.24
CA LYS A 24 4.98 -8.26 18.52
C LYS A 24 3.97 -8.19 17.38
N SER A 25 4.22 -7.35 16.39
CA SER A 25 3.29 -7.11 15.28
C SER A 25 3.51 -8.07 14.10
N THR A 26 2.45 -8.27 13.34
CA THR A 26 2.44 -9.08 12.11
C THR A 26 2.23 -8.18 10.89
N TYR A 27 3.07 -8.40 9.88
CA TYR A 27 2.98 -7.78 8.55
C TYR A 27 2.47 -8.80 7.55
N LEU A 28 1.49 -8.42 6.74
CA LEU A 28 0.96 -9.19 5.61
C LEU A 28 1.11 -8.37 4.33
N GLU A 29 1.58 -8.97 3.25
CA GLU A 29 1.58 -8.35 1.94
C GLU A 29 0.99 -9.24 0.85
N THR A 30 0.48 -8.62 -0.21
CA THR A 30 0.16 -9.26 -1.48
C THR A 30 1.05 -8.67 -2.57
N GLY A 31 1.68 -9.53 -3.40
CA GLY A 31 2.68 -9.13 -4.39
C GLY A 31 4.10 -9.13 -3.84
N LEU A 32 4.74 -10.29 -3.85
CA LEU A 32 6.11 -10.49 -3.33
C LEU A 32 7.18 -9.94 -4.28
N LEU A 33 7.02 -10.21 -5.58
CA LEU A 33 8.00 -9.88 -6.64
C LEU A 33 9.43 -10.30 -6.27
N LYS A 34 10.30 -9.34 -5.91
CA LYS A 34 11.69 -9.59 -5.49
C LYS A 34 11.86 -9.72 -3.96
N GLY A 35 10.79 -9.49 -3.18
CA GLY A 35 10.81 -9.55 -1.73
C GLY A 35 11.45 -8.34 -1.04
N ASP A 36 11.47 -7.16 -1.68
CA ASP A 36 12.07 -5.97 -1.07
C ASP A 36 11.22 -5.42 0.08
N SER A 37 9.90 -5.59 0.02
CA SER A 37 8.96 -5.27 1.10
C SER A 37 9.08 -6.25 2.28
N VAL A 38 9.30 -7.56 2.01
CA VAL A 38 9.66 -8.55 3.04
C VAL A 38 10.96 -8.14 3.76
N GLN A 39 11.99 -7.76 2.99
CA GLN A 39 13.25 -7.28 3.58
C GLN A 39 13.02 -6.06 4.47
N LEU A 40 12.23 -5.09 4.01
CA LEU A 40 11.89 -3.93 4.82
C LEU A 40 11.19 -4.32 6.13
N ALA A 41 10.24 -5.25 6.08
CA ALA A 41 9.54 -5.72 7.27
C ALA A 41 10.48 -6.46 8.24
N LEU A 42 11.47 -7.21 7.72
CA LEU A 42 12.55 -7.81 8.51
C LEU A 42 13.43 -6.73 9.18
N ASP A 43 13.85 -5.71 8.42
CA ASP A 43 14.67 -4.59 8.92
C ASP A 43 13.92 -3.75 9.98
N LEU A 44 12.60 -3.67 9.88
CA LEU A 44 11.73 -3.05 10.88
C LEU A 44 11.50 -3.93 12.10
N ASN A 45 11.97 -5.17 12.10
CA ASN A 45 11.85 -6.14 13.19
C ASN A 45 10.41 -6.58 13.49
N PHE A 46 9.57 -6.77 12.46
CA PHE A 46 8.29 -7.44 12.64
C PHE A 46 8.46 -8.86 13.18
N LYS A 47 7.57 -9.28 14.08
CA LYS A 47 7.57 -10.64 14.66
C LYS A 47 7.29 -11.69 13.60
N LYS A 48 6.31 -11.45 12.76
CA LYS A 48 5.86 -12.35 11.70
C LYS A 48 5.61 -11.57 10.42
N ILE A 49 6.01 -12.14 9.31
CA ILE A 49 5.85 -11.56 7.98
C ILE A 49 5.21 -12.63 7.11
N ILE A 50 4.11 -12.27 6.44
CA ILE A 50 3.38 -13.15 5.54
C ILE A 50 3.38 -12.47 4.17
N SER A 51 3.83 -13.18 3.14
CA SER A 51 3.83 -12.65 1.77
C SER A 51 3.13 -13.63 0.83
N ILE A 52 2.21 -13.11 0.03
CA ILE A 52 1.38 -13.88 -0.90
C ILE A 52 1.74 -13.47 -2.32
N ASP A 53 2.07 -14.45 -3.17
CA ASP A 53 2.26 -14.21 -4.60
C ASP A 53 1.72 -15.38 -5.43
N ILE A 54 1.20 -15.08 -6.61
CA ILE A 54 0.73 -16.10 -7.55
C ILE A 54 1.90 -16.75 -8.31
N ASP A 55 3.00 -16.00 -8.49
CA ASP A 55 4.17 -16.46 -9.23
C ASP A 55 5.02 -17.42 -8.37
N LYS A 56 5.04 -18.68 -8.79
CA LYS A 56 5.87 -19.71 -8.17
C LYS A 56 7.35 -19.33 -8.17
N SER A 57 7.85 -18.70 -9.22
CA SER A 57 9.27 -18.34 -9.33
C SER A 57 9.66 -17.26 -8.32
N ALA A 58 8.78 -16.30 -8.06
CA ALA A 58 8.97 -15.30 -7.00
C ALA A 58 9.03 -15.97 -5.62
N ILE A 59 8.12 -16.91 -5.35
CA ILE A 59 8.11 -17.67 -4.09
C ILE A 59 9.39 -18.51 -3.92
N ASP A 60 9.82 -19.23 -4.97
CA ASP A 60 11.03 -20.07 -4.92
C ASP A 60 12.29 -19.21 -4.68
N ASN A 61 12.42 -18.06 -5.35
CA ASN A 61 13.51 -17.12 -5.16
C ASN A 61 13.52 -16.52 -3.75
N ALA A 62 12.35 -16.15 -3.22
CA ALA A 62 12.23 -15.62 -1.87
C ALA A 62 12.54 -16.67 -0.80
N ASN A 63 12.15 -17.95 -1.00
CA ASN A 63 12.54 -19.05 -0.13
C ASN A 63 14.07 -19.21 -0.02
N GLN A 64 14.78 -18.97 -1.11
CA GLN A 64 16.26 -18.97 -1.09
C GLN A 64 16.81 -17.72 -0.39
N ARG A 65 16.28 -16.53 -0.73
CA ARG A 65 16.71 -15.24 -0.18
C ARG A 65 16.52 -15.15 1.33
N PHE A 66 15.39 -15.64 1.83
CA PHE A 66 14.97 -15.54 3.24
C PHE A 66 15.01 -16.88 3.96
N LYS A 67 15.87 -17.80 3.51
CA LYS A 67 15.91 -19.19 3.99
C LYS A 67 15.89 -19.33 5.52
N ASN A 68 16.70 -18.55 6.22
CA ASN A 68 16.78 -18.65 7.68
C ASN A 68 15.49 -18.16 8.35
N ASP A 69 14.94 -17.02 7.90
CA ASP A 69 13.72 -16.46 8.45
C ASP A 69 12.49 -17.34 8.15
N VAL A 70 12.50 -18.09 7.03
CA VAL A 70 11.47 -19.09 6.69
C VAL A 70 11.60 -20.30 7.62
N LEU A 71 12.82 -20.82 7.85
CA LEU A 71 13.06 -21.94 8.77
C LEU A 71 12.66 -21.60 10.22
N ASP A 72 12.92 -20.37 10.64
CA ASP A 72 12.54 -19.85 11.96
C ASP A 72 11.04 -19.48 12.05
N SER A 73 10.26 -19.74 10.99
CA SER A 73 8.84 -19.41 10.89
C SER A 73 8.51 -17.93 11.09
N ARG A 74 9.51 -17.05 10.94
CA ARG A 74 9.34 -15.59 10.96
C ARG A 74 8.76 -15.06 9.65
N VAL A 75 9.17 -15.67 8.52
CA VAL A 75 8.64 -15.38 7.18
C VAL A 75 7.82 -16.56 6.69
N LEU A 76 6.57 -16.33 6.32
CA LEU A 76 5.67 -17.28 5.68
C LEU A 76 5.42 -16.84 4.24
N LEU A 77 5.90 -17.62 3.27
CA LEU A 77 5.67 -17.39 1.84
C LEU A 77 4.54 -18.28 1.36
N VAL A 78 3.53 -17.69 0.74
CA VAL A 78 2.30 -18.38 0.32
C VAL A 78 2.10 -18.22 -1.17
N GLN A 79 2.20 -19.33 -1.91
CA GLN A 79 1.86 -19.34 -3.32
C GLN A 79 0.35 -19.38 -3.53
N GLY A 80 -0.18 -18.49 -4.36
CA GLY A 80 -1.57 -18.52 -4.80
C GLY A 80 -2.17 -17.17 -5.10
N ASP A 81 -3.43 -17.22 -5.56
CA ASP A 81 -4.25 -16.04 -5.82
C ASP A 81 -4.51 -15.28 -4.53
N SER A 82 -4.01 -14.05 -4.45
CA SER A 82 -4.09 -13.21 -3.26
C SER A 82 -5.52 -12.96 -2.79
N GLN A 83 -6.50 -12.85 -3.72
CA GLN A 83 -7.92 -12.65 -3.40
C GLN A 83 -8.52 -13.81 -2.60
N LYS A 84 -7.99 -15.03 -2.80
CA LYS A 84 -8.40 -16.24 -2.07
C LYS A 84 -7.58 -16.39 -0.82
N LYS A 85 -6.25 -16.31 -0.95
CA LYS A 85 -5.31 -16.57 0.14
C LYS A 85 -5.44 -15.57 1.29
N ILE A 86 -5.73 -14.31 1.01
CA ILE A 86 -5.95 -13.31 2.07
C ILE A 86 -7.14 -13.70 2.98
N LYS A 87 -8.19 -14.30 2.40
CA LYS A 87 -9.36 -14.74 3.16
C LYS A 87 -9.08 -15.96 4.05
N GLU A 88 -8.14 -16.82 3.62
CA GLU A 88 -7.74 -18.00 4.36
C GLU A 88 -6.78 -17.68 5.52
N ILE A 89 -5.94 -16.64 5.34
CA ILE A 89 -4.81 -16.32 6.22
C ILE A 89 -5.13 -15.17 7.18
N PHE A 90 -6.03 -14.26 6.77
CA PHE A 90 -6.32 -13.07 7.54
C PHE A 90 -6.88 -13.42 8.92
N ASP A 91 -6.24 -12.88 9.95
CA ASP A 91 -6.72 -12.92 11.34
C ASP A 91 -6.47 -11.56 12.03
N GLN A 92 -6.99 -11.41 13.22
CA GLN A 92 -6.94 -10.17 13.98
C GLN A 92 -5.54 -9.85 14.58
N SER A 93 -4.56 -10.76 14.47
CA SER A 93 -3.17 -10.53 14.90
C SER A 93 -2.35 -9.78 13.85
N ILE A 94 -2.85 -9.66 12.61
CA ILE A 94 -2.21 -8.92 11.53
C ILE A 94 -2.45 -7.43 11.77
N ASN A 95 -1.36 -6.64 11.88
CA ASN A 95 -1.44 -5.22 12.17
C ASN A 95 -1.23 -4.34 10.93
N ILE A 96 -0.33 -4.74 10.05
CA ILE A 96 -0.02 -4.02 8.81
C ILE A 96 -0.34 -4.90 7.62
N ILE A 97 -1.12 -4.37 6.68
CA ILE A 97 -1.55 -5.06 5.46
C ILE A 97 -1.13 -4.21 4.26
N TYR A 98 -0.20 -4.73 3.46
CA TYR A 98 0.37 -4.03 2.30
C TYR A 98 -0.13 -4.68 1.02
N LEU A 99 -0.87 -3.94 0.20
CA LEU A 99 -1.51 -4.42 -1.02
C LEU A 99 -0.73 -3.90 -2.24
N ASP A 100 0.00 -4.79 -2.89
CA ASP A 100 0.85 -4.51 -4.07
C ASP A 100 0.72 -5.62 -5.15
N ALA A 101 -0.32 -6.46 -5.07
CA ALA A 101 -0.58 -7.48 -6.08
C ALA A 101 -1.11 -6.84 -7.37
N HIS A 102 -0.19 -6.38 -8.22
CA HIS A 102 -0.51 -5.87 -9.55
C HIS A 102 -0.12 -6.90 -10.61
N ASN A 103 -1.08 -7.31 -11.41
CA ASN A 103 -0.78 -8.21 -12.52
C ASN A 103 -0.58 -7.39 -13.79
N ASN A 104 0.68 -7.34 -14.26
CA ASN A 104 1.07 -6.61 -15.45
C ASN A 104 0.72 -7.34 -16.78
N ASP A 105 0.43 -8.64 -16.71
CA ASP A 105 0.38 -9.52 -17.89
C ASP A 105 -0.98 -10.15 -18.15
N VAL A 106 -2.07 -9.64 -17.55
CA VAL A 106 -3.35 -10.34 -17.59
C VAL A 106 -4.30 -9.80 -18.64
N ASP A 107 -4.87 -10.72 -19.40
CA ASP A 107 -5.98 -10.54 -20.32
C ASP A 107 -7.12 -9.69 -19.75
N GLU A 108 -7.84 -8.98 -20.62
CA GLU A 108 -8.85 -7.95 -20.29
C GLU A 108 -9.97 -8.40 -19.34
N GLU A 109 -10.09 -9.69 -19.04
CA GLU A 109 -11.18 -10.26 -18.22
C GLU A 109 -10.84 -10.42 -16.73
N THR A 110 -9.58 -10.35 -16.32
CA THR A 110 -9.21 -10.55 -14.92
C THR A 110 -9.44 -9.30 -14.11
N ILE A 111 -10.28 -9.43 -13.07
CA ILE A 111 -10.53 -8.39 -12.07
C ILE A 111 -9.22 -8.13 -11.31
N ALA A 112 -8.82 -6.86 -11.20
CA ALA A 112 -7.67 -6.50 -10.39
C ALA A 112 -7.84 -7.07 -8.96
N PRO A 113 -6.86 -7.82 -8.42
CA PRO A 113 -6.95 -8.44 -7.09
C PRO A 113 -7.36 -7.45 -6.02
N LEU A 114 -6.83 -6.25 -6.11
CA LEU A 114 -7.02 -5.14 -5.18
C LEU A 114 -8.48 -4.84 -4.84
N GLU A 115 -9.41 -4.92 -5.80
CA GLU A 115 -10.83 -4.63 -5.52
C GLU A 115 -11.43 -5.62 -4.52
N ASN A 116 -11.19 -6.91 -4.72
CA ASN A 116 -11.73 -7.95 -3.87
C ASN A 116 -10.99 -8.03 -2.53
N GLU A 117 -9.67 -7.79 -2.54
CA GLU A 117 -8.87 -7.69 -1.33
C GLU A 117 -9.37 -6.56 -0.42
N ILE A 118 -9.55 -5.35 -0.97
CA ILE A 118 -10.03 -4.20 -0.21
C ILE A 118 -11.44 -4.45 0.33
N LYS A 119 -12.37 -4.94 -0.48
CA LYS A 119 -13.73 -5.23 -0.03
C LYS A 119 -13.74 -6.18 1.16
N PHE A 120 -12.99 -7.29 1.06
CA PHE A 120 -12.88 -8.25 2.15
C PHE A 120 -12.26 -7.61 3.41
N LEU A 121 -11.15 -6.91 3.27
CA LEU A 121 -10.45 -6.30 4.39
C LEU A 121 -11.30 -5.24 5.10
N LEU A 122 -11.99 -4.38 4.37
CA LEU A 122 -12.82 -3.32 4.97
C LEU A 122 -13.97 -3.88 5.82
N ASP A 123 -14.46 -5.07 5.51
CA ASP A 123 -15.48 -5.75 6.30
C ASP A 123 -14.89 -6.39 7.57
N ASN A 124 -13.62 -6.77 7.55
CA ASN A 124 -13.00 -7.60 8.58
C ASN A 124 -11.97 -6.88 9.48
N VAL A 125 -11.36 -5.76 9.05
CA VAL A 125 -10.37 -5.02 9.86
C VAL A 125 -11.00 -4.27 11.03
N ASN A 126 -10.21 -4.07 12.09
CA ASN A 126 -10.52 -3.26 13.26
C ASN A 126 -9.56 -2.05 13.38
N GLU A 127 -9.60 -1.35 14.53
CA GLU A 127 -8.76 -0.17 14.79
C GLU A 127 -7.26 -0.45 14.96
N LYS A 128 -6.85 -1.71 15.19
CA LYS A 128 -5.44 -2.11 15.33
C LYS A 128 -4.79 -2.51 14.01
N GLN A 129 -5.47 -2.27 12.89
CA GLN A 129 -5.02 -2.65 11.57
C GLN A 129 -4.91 -1.46 10.63
N LEU A 130 -3.82 -1.40 9.89
CA LEU A 130 -3.54 -0.42 8.85
C LEU A 130 -3.46 -1.13 7.50
N ILE A 131 -4.32 -0.75 6.56
CA ILE A 131 -4.24 -1.16 5.16
C ILE A 131 -3.44 -0.10 4.40
N ILE A 132 -2.45 -0.53 3.64
CA ILE A 132 -1.60 0.30 2.79
C ILE A 132 -1.78 -0.19 1.35
N ILE A 133 -2.19 0.70 0.46
CA ILE A 133 -2.32 0.42 -0.98
C ILE A 133 -1.14 1.09 -1.68
N ASP A 134 -0.31 0.29 -2.34
CA ASP A 134 0.81 0.78 -3.14
C ASP A 134 0.33 1.36 -4.49
N ASP A 135 1.20 2.04 -5.17
CA ASP A 135 0.97 2.65 -6.48
C ASP A 135 -0.34 3.45 -6.62
N TYR A 136 -0.89 3.92 -5.49
CA TYR A 136 -2.16 4.67 -5.47
C TYR A 136 -2.17 5.86 -6.42
N ILE A 137 -1.01 6.49 -6.67
CA ILE A 137 -0.91 7.61 -7.62
C ILE A 137 -1.30 7.19 -9.04
N LYS A 138 -1.02 5.94 -9.42
CA LYS A 138 -1.36 5.41 -10.73
C LYS A 138 -2.87 5.18 -10.84
N ILE A 139 -3.51 4.68 -9.78
CA ILE A 139 -4.97 4.53 -9.70
C ILE A 139 -5.63 5.91 -9.79
N LYS A 140 -5.11 6.89 -9.04
CA LYS A 140 -5.66 8.25 -8.95
C LYS A 140 -5.53 9.01 -10.27
N ASN A 141 -4.48 8.75 -11.04
CA ASN A 141 -4.17 9.42 -12.29
C ASN A 141 -4.23 8.46 -13.48
N SER A 142 -5.05 7.43 -13.44
CA SER A 142 -5.16 6.41 -14.49
C SER A 142 -5.32 7.00 -15.88
N TYR A 143 -6.08 8.10 -16.02
CA TYR A 143 -6.24 8.84 -17.27
C TYR A 143 -4.93 9.38 -17.88
N LEU A 144 -3.85 9.52 -17.09
CA LEU A 144 -2.53 9.96 -17.58
C LEU A 144 -1.70 8.77 -18.09
N PHE A 145 -2.01 7.57 -17.63
CA PHE A 145 -1.26 6.34 -17.94
C PHE A 145 -1.92 5.52 -19.05
N GLU A 146 -3.24 5.65 -19.25
CA GLU A 146 -4.01 4.90 -20.26
C GLU A 146 -3.47 5.03 -21.68
N ASN A 147 -2.82 6.16 -22.00
CA ASN A 147 -2.28 6.43 -23.34
C ASN A 147 -0.82 5.98 -23.54
N ASN A 148 -0.07 5.69 -22.45
CA ASN A 148 1.37 5.47 -22.53
C ASN A 148 1.82 4.10 -22.02
N ASP A 149 0.99 3.40 -21.25
CA ASP A 149 1.37 2.12 -20.65
C ASP A 149 0.16 1.18 -20.59
N LYS A 150 0.06 0.28 -21.57
CA LYS A 150 -1.03 -0.71 -21.65
C LYS A 150 -1.03 -1.70 -20.47
N SER A 151 0.10 -1.83 -19.75
CA SER A 151 0.24 -2.72 -18.58
C SER A 151 -0.56 -2.25 -17.36
N TRP A 152 -1.02 -0.97 -17.35
CA TRP A 152 -1.74 -0.36 -16.23
C TRP A 152 -3.24 -0.23 -16.45
N LYS A 153 -3.84 -1.06 -17.25
CA LYS A 153 -5.31 -1.18 -17.28
C LYS A 153 -5.81 -1.79 -15.97
N SER A 154 -5.59 -1.08 -14.85
CA SER A 154 -6.28 -1.40 -13.60
C SER A 154 -7.78 -1.25 -13.83
N LYS A 155 -8.53 -2.33 -13.74
CA LYS A 155 -10.01 -2.31 -13.77
C LYS A 155 -10.60 -1.57 -12.57
N LEU A 156 -9.79 -1.26 -11.56
CA LEU A 156 -10.18 -0.46 -10.41
C LEU A 156 -9.98 1.03 -10.70
N SER A 157 -11.03 1.71 -11.16
CA SER A 157 -10.99 3.16 -11.34
C SER A 157 -10.91 3.88 -9.99
N TYR A 158 -10.32 5.08 -9.98
CA TYR A 158 -10.29 5.95 -8.80
C TYR A 158 -11.71 6.21 -8.23
N LYS A 159 -12.70 6.39 -9.11
CA LYS A 159 -14.10 6.58 -8.71
C LYS A 159 -14.61 5.37 -7.93
N LYS A 160 -14.39 4.16 -8.44
CA LYS A 160 -14.82 2.91 -7.80
C LYS A 160 -14.11 2.67 -6.47
N LEU A 161 -12.80 2.95 -6.39
CA LEU A 161 -12.07 2.88 -5.13
C LEU A 161 -12.67 3.85 -4.10
N LYS A 162 -12.95 5.09 -4.47
CA LYS A 162 -13.62 6.05 -3.58
C LYS A 162 -14.98 5.58 -3.11
N GLU A 163 -15.78 5.00 -3.98
CA GLU A 163 -17.08 4.41 -3.62
C GLU A 163 -16.92 3.30 -2.58
N ILE A 164 -15.96 2.38 -2.76
CA ILE A 164 -15.70 1.27 -1.83
C ILE A 164 -15.31 1.79 -0.44
N ILE A 165 -14.47 2.82 -0.35
CA ILE A 165 -13.94 3.31 0.93
C ILE A 165 -14.84 4.33 1.63
N SER A 166 -15.73 5.05 0.91
CA SER A 166 -16.49 6.20 1.43
C SER A 166 -17.49 5.86 2.54
N TYR A 167 -18.00 4.62 2.57
CA TYR A 167 -19.06 4.20 3.48
C TYR A 167 -18.57 3.53 4.78
N LYS A 168 -17.26 3.43 5.01
CA LYS A 168 -16.71 2.56 6.07
C LYS A 168 -16.18 3.29 7.30
N GLY A 169 -16.36 4.61 7.39
CA GLY A 169 -15.91 5.40 8.56
C GLY A 169 -14.41 5.35 8.80
N LEU A 170 -13.63 5.30 7.73
CA LEU A 170 -12.17 5.17 7.76
C LEU A 170 -11.48 6.53 7.90
N ASN A 171 -10.35 6.55 8.59
CA ASN A 171 -9.33 7.57 8.43
C ASN A 171 -8.49 7.23 7.20
N ILE A 172 -8.29 8.21 6.32
CA ILE A 172 -7.65 8.05 5.01
C ILE A 172 -6.49 9.03 4.91
N PHE A 173 -5.30 8.54 4.57
CA PHE A 173 -4.10 9.36 4.41
C PHE A 173 -3.39 9.01 3.10
N GLU A 174 -2.90 10.04 2.39
CA GLU A 174 -2.03 9.89 1.22
C GLU A 174 -0.58 10.16 1.63
N ILE A 175 0.33 9.22 1.41
CA ILE A 175 1.75 9.35 1.72
C ILE A 175 2.57 9.30 0.44
N PHE A 176 3.18 10.43 0.10
CA PHE A 176 3.99 10.58 -1.11
C PHE A 176 5.45 10.19 -0.85
N SER A 177 6.05 9.47 -1.80
CA SER A 177 7.49 9.20 -1.81
C SER A 177 8.28 10.50 -1.96
N SER A 178 9.53 10.52 -1.49
CA SER A 178 10.42 11.68 -1.62
C SER A 178 10.77 12.03 -3.06
N SER A 179 10.75 11.04 -3.96
CA SER A 179 10.92 11.24 -5.41
C SER A 179 9.68 11.84 -6.07
N GLY A 180 8.52 11.80 -5.42
CA GLY A 180 7.23 12.18 -5.99
C GLY A 180 6.69 11.18 -7.03
N THR A 181 7.38 10.06 -7.26
CA THR A 181 7.00 9.06 -8.27
C THR A 181 5.97 8.06 -7.78
N ASN A 182 5.77 7.97 -6.48
CA ASN A 182 4.79 7.07 -5.89
C ASN A 182 4.00 7.73 -4.76
N CYS A 183 2.82 7.21 -4.49
CA CYS A 183 1.96 7.59 -3.38
C CYS A 183 1.27 6.34 -2.86
N HIS A 184 1.31 6.15 -1.54
CA HIS A 184 0.58 5.10 -0.85
C HIS A 184 -0.72 5.68 -0.28
N LEU A 185 -1.81 4.90 -0.34
CA LEU A 185 -3.04 5.21 0.36
C LEU A 185 -3.12 4.38 1.63
N LEU A 186 -3.25 5.04 2.78
CA LEU A 186 -3.37 4.41 4.08
C LEU A 186 -4.83 4.48 4.55
N LEU A 187 -5.38 3.34 4.97
CA LEU A 187 -6.75 3.20 5.45
C LEU A 187 -6.75 2.55 6.83
N THR A 188 -7.44 3.14 7.81
CA THR A 188 -7.61 2.55 9.14
C THR A 188 -8.93 2.96 9.79
N LYS A 189 -9.49 2.09 10.64
CA LYS A 189 -10.60 2.41 11.55
C LYS A 189 -10.15 3.10 12.84
N ASN A 190 -8.84 3.21 13.10
CA ASN A 190 -8.31 3.87 14.28
C ASN A 190 -8.55 5.39 14.20
N LYS A 191 -9.53 5.87 14.96
CA LYS A 191 -9.90 7.30 15.00
C LYS A 191 -8.89 8.17 15.74
N ASN A 192 -8.02 7.59 16.54
CA ASN A 192 -6.98 8.30 17.32
C ASN A 192 -5.69 8.45 16.52
N PHE A 193 -5.47 7.63 15.50
CA PHE A 193 -4.28 7.75 14.66
C PHE A 193 -4.27 9.10 13.93
N ARG A 194 -3.14 9.80 14.04
CA ARG A 194 -2.89 11.07 13.34
C ARG A 194 -1.47 11.05 12.79
N ILE A 195 -1.31 11.65 11.63
CA ILE A 195 0.03 11.85 11.07
C ILE A 195 0.70 12.99 11.85
N GLU A 196 1.89 12.73 12.39
CA GLU A 196 2.68 13.74 13.11
C GLU A 196 2.95 14.97 12.23
N LYS A 197 3.05 16.17 12.86
CA LYS A 197 3.22 17.44 12.14
C LYS A 197 4.43 17.45 11.20
N ILE A 198 5.57 16.90 11.64
CA ILE A 198 6.80 16.85 10.81
C ILE A 198 6.58 15.95 9.60
N LEU A 199 5.94 14.82 9.80
CA LEU A 199 5.61 13.89 8.73
C LEU A 199 4.59 14.49 7.75
N PHE A 200 3.61 15.24 8.28
CA PHE A 200 2.65 15.98 7.48
C PHE A 200 3.32 17.02 6.58
N LEU A 201 4.24 17.84 7.12
CA LEU A 201 4.98 18.84 6.35
C LEU A 201 5.85 18.18 5.26
N ARG A 202 6.57 17.11 5.62
CA ARG A 202 7.36 16.35 4.64
C ARG A 202 6.48 15.77 3.53
N ASN A 203 5.34 15.23 3.88
CA ASN A 203 4.38 14.70 2.92
C ASN A 203 3.83 15.79 1.99
N LEU A 204 3.59 16.99 2.50
CA LEU A 204 3.16 18.13 1.71
C LEU A 204 4.23 18.51 0.67
N ILE A 205 5.50 18.57 1.05
CA ILE A 205 6.63 18.82 0.13
C ILE A 205 6.69 17.73 -0.95
N ASN A 206 6.63 16.46 -0.55
CA ASN A 206 6.66 15.34 -1.48
C ASN A 206 5.47 15.37 -2.46
N ARG A 207 4.30 15.79 -2.01
CA ARG A 207 3.14 16.00 -2.88
C ARG A 207 3.38 17.08 -3.92
N PHE A 208 4.05 18.19 -3.58
CA PHE A 208 4.44 19.21 -4.56
C PHE A 208 5.43 18.67 -5.59
N ILE A 209 6.43 17.88 -5.17
CA ILE A 209 7.37 17.22 -6.08
C ILE A 209 6.61 16.29 -7.04
N SER A 210 5.66 15.49 -6.54
CA SER A 210 4.82 14.61 -7.34
C SER A 210 4.01 15.39 -8.39
N ILE A 211 3.40 16.50 -7.99
CA ILE A 211 2.65 17.36 -8.92
C ILE A 211 3.58 17.88 -10.03
N LYS A 212 4.80 18.33 -9.69
CA LYS A 212 5.79 18.77 -10.68
C LYS A 212 6.19 17.64 -11.62
N PHE A 213 6.35 16.43 -11.12
CA PHE A 213 6.75 15.27 -11.92
C PHE A 213 5.69 14.89 -12.97
N TYR A 214 4.41 14.77 -12.55
CA TYR A 214 3.33 14.29 -13.41
C TYR A 214 2.72 15.39 -14.32
N TYR A 215 2.85 16.67 -13.95
CA TYR A 215 2.19 17.76 -14.66
C TYR A 215 3.14 18.79 -15.28
N LYS A 216 4.33 18.37 -15.70
CA LYS A 216 5.40 19.24 -16.26
C LYS A 216 4.93 20.27 -17.30
N LYS A 217 3.96 19.94 -18.16
CA LYS A 217 3.47 20.84 -19.24
C LYS A 217 2.44 21.87 -18.78
N ASN A 218 1.74 21.65 -17.67
CA ASN A 218 0.64 22.49 -17.19
C ASN A 218 0.78 22.91 -15.73
N TYR A 219 2.00 22.82 -15.19
CA TYR A 219 2.28 22.99 -13.78
C TYR A 219 1.71 24.27 -13.17
N PHE A 220 1.90 25.42 -13.80
CA PHE A 220 1.41 26.71 -13.30
C PHE A 220 -0.13 26.81 -13.26
N ARG A 221 -0.82 26.37 -14.32
CA ARG A 221 -2.29 26.36 -14.36
C ARG A 221 -2.93 25.45 -13.32
N PHE A 222 -2.29 24.31 -13.06
CA PHE A 222 -2.77 23.33 -12.10
C PHE A 222 -2.53 23.77 -10.65
N MET A 223 -1.37 24.37 -10.37
CA MET A 223 -1.04 24.93 -9.06
C MET A 223 -1.99 26.05 -8.67
N PHE A 224 -2.31 26.97 -9.57
CA PHE A 224 -3.26 28.04 -9.29
C PHE A 224 -4.67 27.53 -8.99
N LYS A 225 -5.18 26.55 -9.75
CA LYS A 225 -6.49 25.95 -9.46
C LYS A 225 -6.56 25.23 -8.11
N LYS A 226 -5.51 24.52 -7.70
CA LYS A 226 -5.50 23.82 -6.39
C LYS A 226 -5.22 24.74 -5.21
N LEU A 227 -4.43 25.79 -5.38
CA LEU A 227 -4.22 26.78 -4.34
C LEU A 227 -5.54 27.53 -4.01
N ILE A 228 -6.34 27.85 -5.01
CA ILE A 228 -7.66 28.46 -4.84
C ILE A 228 -8.62 27.51 -4.12
N ILE A 229 -8.62 26.20 -4.44
CA ILE A 229 -9.47 25.19 -3.76
C ILE A 229 -9.01 24.93 -2.31
N PHE A 230 -7.76 25.20 -1.98
CA PHE A 230 -7.22 25.02 -0.64
C PHE A 230 -7.44 26.26 0.26
N LEU A 231 -7.63 27.43 -0.36
CA LEU A 231 -7.87 28.71 0.34
C LEU A 231 -9.36 29.07 0.46
N LEU A 232 -10.25 28.32 -0.20
CA LEU A 232 -11.72 28.36 -0.07
C LEU A 232 -12.22 27.16 0.70
#